data_d03bf9419a88602f128a412776dbf541
#
_entry.id   d03bf9419a88602f128a412776dbf541
#
_cell.length_a   1.000
_cell.length_b   1.000
_cell.length_c   1.000
_cell.angle_alpha   90.00
_cell.angle_beta   90.00
_cell.angle_gamma   90.00
#
_symmetry.space_group_name_H-M   'P 1'
#
loop_
_entity.id
_entity.type
_entity.pdbx_description
1 polymer ?
#
loop_
_entity_poly.entity_id
_entity_poly.type
_entity_poly.pdbx_seq_one_letter_code
_entity_poly.pdbx_strand_id
1 'polypeptide(L)'
;MCFEVTIGWFGKERVDCLSYDTNGIWRCYEIKVSKADFHSKAKKTFCGHYNYYVLTSNLYEEIKDEIPNHIGVYIGGSLVKKAKKQELSVDEQVLKDSMIRSLYRESEKILKSDEPTIVESLKRQLNYQERLYREYYDKYWDLLRKIQNKYGYEWDRK
;
A
#
# COMPACT_ATOMS: atom_id res chain seq x y z
N MET A 1 9.92 12.24 -5.37
CA MET A 1 9.38 10.90 -5.15
C MET A 1 8.01 11.06 -4.54
N CYS A 2 7.02 10.29 -5.00
CA CYS A 2 5.65 10.35 -4.54
C CYS A 2 5.09 8.93 -4.41
N PHE A 3 4.24 8.69 -3.41
CA PHE A 3 3.63 7.38 -3.13
C PHE A 3 2.20 7.32 -3.65
N GLU A 4 1.72 6.11 -3.94
CA GLU A 4 0.34 5.83 -4.35
C GLU A 4 -0.14 6.71 -5.51
N VAL A 5 0.65 6.82 -6.57
CA VAL A 5 0.37 7.68 -7.72
C VAL A 5 -0.60 7.00 -8.67
N THR A 6 -1.80 7.56 -8.79
CA THR A 6 -2.77 7.13 -9.82
C THR A 6 -2.38 7.72 -11.17
N ILE A 7 -2.15 6.89 -12.17
CA ILE A 7 -1.73 7.29 -13.50
C ILE A 7 -2.94 7.71 -14.35
N GLY A 8 -2.90 8.96 -14.85
CA GLY A 8 -3.98 9.55 -15.65
C GLY A 8 -5.17 10.05 -14.81
N TRP A 9 -6.10 10.80 -15.42
CA TRP A 9 -7.25 11.41 -14.74
C TRP A 9 -8.30 10.41 -14.29
N PHE A 10 -8.57 9.42 -15.12
CA PHE A 10 -9.53 8.35 -14.85
C PHE A 10 -8.85 6.99 -14.75
N GLY A 11 -7.52 7.03 -14.43
CA GLY A 11 -6.70 5.82 -14.40
C GLY A 11 -7.17 4.86 -13.31
N LYS A 12 -7.29 3.59 -13.70
CA LYS A 12 -7.49 2.47 -12.78
C LYS A 12 -6.16 1.89 -12.29
N GLU A 13 -5.05 2.47 -12.78
CA GLU A 13 -3.69 2.02 -12.50
C GLU A 13 -3.06 2.92 -11.47
N ARG A 14 -2.50 2.30 -10.44
CA ARG A 14 -1.79 2.99 -9.37
C ARG A 14 -0.43 2.34 -9.22
N VAL A 15 0.61 3.17 -9.14
CA VAL A 15 1.96 2.74 -8.77
C VAL A 15 2.22 3.04 -7.31
N ASP A 16 2.87 2.13 -6.61
CA ASP A 16 3.12 2.29 -5.18
C ASP A 16 4.08 3.45 -4.91
N CYS A 17 5.08 3.63 -5.79
CA CYS A 17 5.97 4.77 -5.69
C CYS A 17 6.52 5.18 -7.07
N LEU A 18 6.50 6.49 -7.34
CA LEU A 18 7.02 7.10 -8.55
C LEU A 18 8.04 8.18 -8.19
N SER A 19 9.21 8.17 -8.83
CA SER A 19 10.20 9.21 -8.68
C SER A 19 10.62 9.79 -10.02
N TYR A 20 10.95 11.08 -9.98
CA TYR A 20 11.47 11.84 -11.11
C TYR A 20 12.71 12.59 -10.64
N ASP A 21 13.78 12.56 -11.41
CA ASP A 21 14.99 13.30 -11.09
C ASP A 21 15.22 14.45 -12.09
N THR A 22 16.15 15.34 -11.74
CA THR A 22 16.49 16.53 -12.55
C THR A 22 17.10 16.24 -13.92
N ASN A 23 17.50 14.99 -14.17
CA ASN A 23 17.97 14.52 -15.48
C ASN A 23 16.83 13.99 -16.36
N GLY A 24 15.58 14.16 -15.95
CA GLY A 24 14.42 13.68 -16.70
C GLY A 24 14.19 12.17 -16.56
N ILE A 25 14.76 11.52 -15.56
CA ILE A 25 14.65 10.07 -15.40
C ILE A 25 13.51 9.71 -14.44
N TRP A 26 12.59 8.91 -14.93
CA TRP A 26 11.48 8.34 -14.18
C TRP A 26 11.83 6.96 -13.65
N ARG A 27 11.55 6.72 -12.37
CA ARG A 27 11.67 5.41 -11.74
C ARG A 27 10.36 5.04 -11.07
N CYS A 28 9.92 3.82 -11.34
CA CYS A 28 8.70 3.25 -10.80
C CYS A 28 9.04 2.10 -9.87
N TYR A 29 8.35 2.02 -8.73
CA TYR A 29 8.57 0.99 -7.71
C TYR A 29 7.25 0.35 -7.34
N GLU A 30 7.24 -0.98 -7.36
CA GLU A 30 6.13 -1.82 -6.92
C GLU A 30 6.56 -2.60 -5.67
N ILE A 31 5.84 -2.45 -4.58
CA ILE A 31 6.13 -3.08 -3.30
C ILE A 31 5.35 -4.39 -3.20
N LYS A 32 6.04 -5.49 -2.90
CA LYS A 32 5.43 -6.80 -2.72
C LYS A 32 5.99 -7.45 -1.46
N VAL A 33 5.09 -7.95 -0.60
CA VAL A 33 5.47 -8.51 0.70
C VAL A 33 5.20 -10.01 0.81
N SER A 34 4.43 -10.58 -0.12
CA SER A 34 4.12 -12.01 -0.14
C SER A 34 3.98 -12.52 -1.57
N LYS A 35 4.12 -13.86 -1.74
CA LYS A 35 3.94 -14.52 -3.02
C LYS A 35 2.51 -14.36 -3.57
N ALA A 36 1.51 -14.41 -2.70
CA ALA A 36 0.12 -14.18 -3.08
C ALA A 36 -0.10 -12.77 -3.63
N ASP A 37 0.54 -11.75 -3.03
CA ASP A 37 0.51 -10.38 -3.51
C ASP A 37 1.27 -10.22 -4.84
N PHE A 38 2.42 -10.87 -4.98
CA PHE A 38 3.18 -10.88 -6.23
C PHE A 38 2.39 -11.49 -7.39
N HIS A 39 1.66 -12.58 -7.16
CA HIS A 39 0.82 -13.25 -8.16
C HIS A 39 -0.62 -12.70 -8.25
N SER A 40 -0.94 -11.66 -7.48
CA SER A 40 -2.26 -11.06 -7.52
C SER A 40 -2.63 -10.59 -8.95
N LYS A 41 -3.93 -10.60 -9.26
CA LYS A 41 -4.45 -10.09 -10.55
C LYS A 41 -4.40 -8.57 -10.65
N ALA A 42 -3.94 -7.87 -9.60
CA ALA A 42 -3.75 -6.43 -9.65
C ALA A 42 -2.74 -6.08 -10.76
N LYS A 43 -3.11 -5.09 -11.57
CA LYS A 43 -2.25 -4.66 -12.67
C LYS A 43 -0.98 -4.05 -12.10
N LYS A 44 0.16 -4.60 -12.51
CA LYS A 44 1.48 -4.07 -12.18
C LYS A 44 1.82 -2.98 -13.19
N THR A 45 1.89 -1.74 -12.75
CA THR A 45 2.12 -0.60 -13.65
C THR A 45 3.57 -0.16 -13.59
N PHE A 46 4.36 -0.66 -14.54
CA PHE A 46 5.74 -0.25 -14.75
C PHE A 46 5.82 0.78 -15.87
N CYS A 47 5.78 2.05 -15.50
CA CYS A 47 5.72 3.17 -16.45
C CYS A 47 6.99 4.03 -16.50
N GLY A 48 8.01 3.72 -15.71
CA GLY A 48 9.25 4.49 -15.65
C GLY A 48 10.32 4.04 -16.66
N HIS A 49 11.35 4.87 -16.83
CA HIS A 49 12.57 4.47 -17.52
C HIS A 49 13.28 3.31 -16.81
N TYR A 50 13.20 3.26 -15.50
CA TYR A 50 13.69 2.15 -14.68
C TYR A 50 12.60 1.71 -13.73
N ASN A 51 12.31 0.42 -13.73
CA ASN A 51 11.23 -0.16 -12.97
C ASN A 51 11.78 -1.19 -11.98
N TYR A 52 11.27 -1.16 -10.76
CA TYR A 52 11.80 -1.96 -9.67
C TYR A 52 10.68 -2.63 -8.87
N TYR A 53 10.95 -3.83 -8.41
CA TYR A 53 10.26 -4.38 -7.25
C TYR A 53 11.01 -3.99 -5.97
N VAL A 54 10.26 -3.75 -4.91
CA VAL A 54 10.76 -3.63 -3.53
C VAL A 54 10.22 -4.82 -2.76
N LEU A 55 11.11 -5.72 -2.36
CA LEU A 55 10.77 -7.03 -1.82
C LEU A 55 11.39 -7.25 -0.45
N THR A 56 10.83 -8.22 0.30
CA THR A 56 11.53 -8.81 1.44
C THR A 56 12.56 -9.85 0.96
N SER A 57 13.59 -10.14 1.77
CA SER A 57 14.62 -11.14 1.41
C SER A 57 14.01 -12.51 1.14
N ASN A 58 13.09 -12.96 1.99
CA ASN A 58 12.44 -14.26 1.84
C ASN A 58 11.64 -14.35 0.54
N LEU A 59 10.85 -13.32 0.23
CA LEU A 59 10.07 -13.31 -1.01
C LEU A 59 10.98 -13.31 -2.24
N TYR A 60 12.08 -12.55 -2.21
CA TYR A 60 13.03 -12.53 -3.34
C TYR A 60 13.59 -13.91 -3.65
N GLU A 61 14.01 -14.67 -2.64
CA GLU A 61 14.53 -16.03 -2.85
C GLU A 61 13.49 -16.98 -3.47
N GLU A 62 12.20 -16.76 -3.18
CA GLU A 62 11.12 -17.58 -3.71
C GLU A 62 10.74 -17.27 -5.16
N ILE A 63 10.94 -16.01 -5.61
CA ILE A 63 10.39 -15.53 -6.90
C ILE A 63 11.46 -14.96 -7.84
N LYS A 64 12.74 -14.99 -7.49
CA LYS A 64 13.82 -14.34 -8.27
C LYS A 64 13.87 -14.78 -9.73
N ASP A 65 13.53 -16.03 -10.02
CA ASP A 65 13.53 -16.59 -11.37
C ASP A 65 12.30 -16.18 -12.19
N GLU A 66 11.25 -15.67 -11.53
CA GLU A 66 10.03 -15.17 -12.14
C GLU A 66 10.13 -13.68 -12.50
N ILE A 67 11.13 -12.96 -11.97
CA ILE A 67 11.28 -11.52 -12.16
C ILE A 67 11.90 -11.23 -13.54
N PRO A 68 11.21 -10.47 -14.42
CA PRO A 68 11.72 -10.14 -15.74
C PRO A 68 13.11 -9.52 -15.71
N ASN A 69 13.95 -9.83 -16.71
CA ASN A 69 15.36 -9.40 -16.75
C ASN A 69 15.54 -7.86 -16.79
N HIS A 70 14.53 -7.13 -17.23
CA HIS A 70 14.57 -5.67 -17.32
C HIS A 70 14.09 -4.97 -16.04
N ILE A 71 13.45 -5.70 -15.12
CA ILE A 71 13.00 -5.16 -13.84
C ILE A 71 14.09 -5.37 -12.78
N GLY A 72 14.40 -4.30 -12.06
CA GLY A 72 15.33 -4.32 -10.94
C GLY A 72 14.68 -4.74 -9.63
N VAL A 73 15.49 -4.94 -8.59
CA VAL A 73 15.00 -5.33 -7.26
C VAL A 73 15.77 -4.59 -6.17
N TYR A 74 15.01 -4.07 -5.21
CA TYR A 74 15.50 -3.58 -3.93
C TYR A 74 15.05 -4.48 -2.80
N ILE A 75 15.95 -4.73 -1.84
CA ILE A 75 15.67 -5.45 -0.59
C ILE A 75 16.17 -4.59 0.57
N GLY A 76 15.29 -4.18 1.48
CA GLY A 76 15.65 -3.41 2.66
C GLY A 76 16.45 -2.12 2.36
N GLY A 77 16.17 -1.47 1.23
CA GLY A 77 16.89 -0.27 0.76
C GLY A 77 18.14 -0.56 -0.08
N SER A 78 18.60 -1.81 -0.19
CA SER A 78 19.77 -2.21 -0.99
C SER A 78 19.35 -2.65 -2.40
N LEU A 79 20.05 -2.17 -3.43
CA LEU A 79 19.84 -2.60 -4.82
C LEU A 79 20.51 -3.97 -5.04
N VAL A 80 19.71 -5.03 -5.21
CA VAL A 80 20.20 -6.42 -5.42
C VAL A 80 20.18 -6.82 -6.89
N LYS A 81 19.29 -6.23 -7.70
CA LYS A 81 19.24 -6.46 -9.15
C LYS A 81 19.04 -5.11 -9.85
N LYS A 82 19.92 -4.78 -10.80
CA LYS A 82 19.80 -3.55 -11.59
C LYS A 82 18.69 -3.66 -12.62
N ALA A 83 17.86 -2.61 -12.73
CA ALA A 83 16.91 -2.47 -13.84
C ALA A 83 17.64 -2.10 -15.14
N LYS A 84 17.07 -2.50 -16.29
CA LYS A 84 17.48 -1.99 -17.60
C LYS A 84 16.63 -0.80 -17.98
N LYS A 85 17.23 0.19 -18.64
CA LYS A 85 16.50 1.36 -19.14
C LYS A 85 15.46 0.93 -20.19
N GLN A 86 14.26 1.50 -20.08
CA GLN A 86 13.14 1.28 -20.97
C GLN A 86 12.62 2.62 -21.47
N GLU A 87 11.84 2.59 -22.54
CA GLU A 87 11.02 3.73 -22.94
C GLU A 87 9.84 3.87 -21.96
N LEU A 88 9.37 5.10 -21.80
CA LEU A 88 8.17 5.35 -20.99
C LEU A 88 6.97 4.66 -21.64
N SER A 89 6.22 3.91 -20.86
CA SER A 89 4.98 3.27 -21.34
C SER A 89 3.77 4.23 -21.33
N VAL A 90 3.95 5.43 -20.77
CA VAL A 90 2.95 6.48 -20.64
C VAL A 90 3.59 7.81 -21.02
N ASP A 91 2.83 8.70 -21.64
CA ASP A 91 3.28 10.05 -21.95
C ASP A 91 3.82 10.76 -20.71
N GLU A 92 4.97 11.43 -20.86
CA GLU A 92 5.65 12.09 -19.74
C GLU A 92 4.80 13.18 -19.09
N GLN A 93 3.98 13.89 -19.86
CA GLN A 93 3.09 14.91 -19.31
C GLN A 93 2.03 14.29 -18.41
N VAL A 94 1.51 13.11 -18.80
CA VAL A 94 0.56 12.37 -17.95
C VAL A 94 1.22 11.93 -16.62
N LEU A 95 2.48 11.53 -16.64
CA LEU A 95 3.23 11.20 -15.42
C LEU A 95 3.43 12.43 -14.52
N LYS A 96 3.81 13.58 -15.12
CA LYS A 96 3.96 14.85 -14.39
C LYS A 96 2.65 15.28 -13.74
N ASP A 97 1.56 15.30 -14.49
CA ASP A 97 0.23 15.66 -13.99
C ASP A 97 -0.24 14.72 -12.89
N SER A 98 0.03 13.42 -13.03
CA SER A 98 -0.31 12.40 -12.04
C SER A 98 0.47 12.61 -10.73
N MET A 99 1.76 12.91 -10.83
CA MET A 99 2.60 13.21 -9.66
C MET A 99 2.17 14.51 -8.98
N ILE A 100 1.91 15.59 -9.73
CA ILE A 100 1.44 16.87 -9.19
C ILE A 100 0.13 16.67 -8.40
N ARG A 101 -0.84 15.95 -8.98
CA ARG A 101 -2.11 15.65 -8.28
C ARG A 101 -1.90 14.84 -7.01
N SER A 102 -0.98 13.87 -7.04
CA SER A 102 -0.70 13.06 -5.86
C SER A 102 -0.03 13.90 -4.77
N LEU A 103 0.95 14.74 -5.13
CA LEU A 103 1.59 15.66 -4.20
C LEU A 103 0.59 16.67 -3.61
N TYR A 104 -0.32 17.21 -4.44
CA TYR A 104 -1.36 18.10 -3.96
C TYR A 104 -2.26 17.43 -2.92
N ARG A 105 -2.71 16.19 -3.18
CA ARG A 105 -3.52 15.43 -2.23
C ARG A 105 -2.79 15.16 -0.90
N GLU A 106 -1.51 14.83 -0.96
CA GLU A 106 -0.71 14.61 0.25
C GLU A 106 -0.51 15.92 1.04
N SER A 107 -0.23 17.02 0.33
CA SER A 107 -0.14 18.35 0.97
C SER A 107 -1.47 18.77 1.61
N GLU A 108 -2.58 18.53 0.93
CA GLU A 108 -3.92 18.81 1.47
C GLU A 108 -4.24 17.97 2.72
N LYS A 109 -3.84 16.68 2.74
CA LYS A 109 -3.97 15.83 3.94
C LYS A 109 -3.17 16.38 5.13
N ILE A 110 -1.93 16.81 4.89
CA ILE A 110 -1.08 17.41 5.93
C ILE A 110 -1.72 18.71 6.46
N LEU A 111 -2.11 19.62 5.58
CA LEU A 111 -2.76 20.86 5.96
C LEU A 111 -4.04 20.61 6.77
N LYS A 112 -4.87 19.66 6.34
CA LYS A 112 -6.10 19.30 7.07
C LYS A 112 -5.79 18.62 8.41
N SER A 113 -4.69 17.87 8.53
CA SER A 113 -4.31 17.24 9.80
C SER A 113 -3.87 18.25 10.86
N ASP A 114 -3.38 19.41 10.45
CA ASP A 114 -2.95 20.47 11.34
C ASP A 114 -4.14 21.40 11.78
N GLU A 115 -5.33 21.22 11.20
CA GLU A 115 -6.53 21.94 11.64
C GLU A 115 -7.09 21.34 12.95
N PRO A 116 -7.15 22.11 14.06
CA PRO A 116 -7.60 21.61 15.35
C PRO A 116 -9.00 20.98 15.31
N THR A 117 -9.91 21.56 14.51
CA THR A 117 -11.29 21.08 14.33
C THR A 117 -11.36 19.69 13.69
N ILE A 118 -10.50 19.40 12.71
CA ILE A 118 -10.43 18.08 12.04
C ILE A 118 -9.83 17.06 12.99
N VAL A 119 -8.74 17.40 13.67
CA VAL A 119 -8.09 16.53 14.67
C VAL A 119 -9.07 16.16 15.79
N GLU A 120 -9.84 17.15 16.29
CA GLU A 120 -10.87 16.91 17.29
C GLU A 120 -12.00 16.01 16.76
N SER A 121 -12.44 16.23 15.52
CA SER A 121 -13.46 15.39 14.89
C SER A 121 -13.00 13.93 14.78
N LEU A 122 -11.78 13.71 14.31
CA LEU A 122 -11.17 12.38 14.21
C LEU A 122 -11.02 11.71 15.58
N LYS A 123 -10.59 12.47 16.61
CA LYS A 123 -10.54 11.97 18.00
C LYS A 123 -11.91 11.56 18.52
N ARG A 124 -12.96 12.34 18.24
CA ARG A 124 -14.34 11.99 18.62
C ARG A 124 -14.81 10.71 17.93
N GLN A 125 -14.51 10.54 16.63
CA GLN A 125 -14.83 9.32 15.89
C GLN A 125 -14.08 8.10 16.45
N LEU A 126 -12.79 8.23 16.75
CA LEU A 126 -12.00 7.18 17.34
C LEU A 126 -12.57 6.75 18.70
N ASN A 127 -12.82 7.70 19.61
CA ASN A 127 -13.41 7.44 20.92
C ASN A 127 -14.78 6.76 20.83
N TYR A 128 -15.58 7.14 19.81
CA TYR A 128 -16.89 6.49 19.57
C TYR A 128 -16.71 5.03 19.14
N GLN A 129 -15.78 4.74 18.23
CA GLN A 129 -15.48 3.37 17.79
C GLN A 129 -14.92 2.52 18.92
N GLU A 130 -14.02 3.04 19.74
CA GLU A 130 -13.49 2.35 20.92
C GLU A 130 -14.59 2.00 21.94
N ARG A 131 -15.54 2.93 22.15
CA ARG A 131 -16.69 2.67 23.03
C ARG A 131 -17.56 1.55 22.50
N LEU A 132 -17.89 1.57 21.20
CA LEU A 132 -18.65 0.50 20.55
C LEU A 132 -17.92 -0.84 20.64
N TYR A 133 -16.61 -0.85 20.38
CA TYR A 133 -15.80 -2.06 20.49
C TYR A 133 -15.86 -2.66 21.91
N ARG A 134 -15.69 -1.84 22.94
CA ARG A 134 -15.80 -2.27 24.35
C ARG A 134 -17.19 -2.84 24.65
N GLU A 135 -18.24 -2.16 24.21
CA GLU A 135 -19.62 -2.64 24.41
C GLU A 135 -19.88 -4.00 23.75
N TYR A 136 -19.41 -4.19 22.50
CA TYR A 136 -19.51 -5.50 21.83
C TYR A 136 -18.65 -6.56 22.48
N TYR A 137 -17.45 -6.21 22.94
CA TYR A 137 -16.56 -7.10 23.65
C TYR A 137 -17.19 -7.59 24.97
N ASP A 138 -17.77 -6.70 25.74
CA ASP A 138 -18.46 -7.05 26.99
C ASP A 138 -19.68 -7.95 26.75
N LYS A 139 -20.50 -7.62 25.73
CA LYS A 139 -21.64 -8.47 25.32
C LYS A 139 -21.19 -9.86 24.87
N TYR A 140 -20.09 -9.95 24.12
CA TYR A 140 -19.52 -11.22 23.69
C TYR A 140 -19.11 -12.08 24.87
N TRP A 141 -18.38 -11.52 25.84
CA TRP A 141 -17.92 -12.25 27.01
C TRP A 141 -19.06 -12.63 27.94
N ASP A 142 -20.07 -11.79 28.07
CA ASP A 142 -21.27 -12.11 28.87
C ASP A 142 -22.05 -13.27 28.23
N LEU A 143 -22.22 -13.24 26.90
CA LEU A 143 -22.85 -14.32 26.14
C LEU A 143 -22.06 -15.64 26.28
N LEU A 144 -20.73 -15.57 26.10
CA LEU A 144 -19.86 -16.74 26.24
C LEU A 144 -19.97 -17.36 27.61
N ARG A 145 -19.98 -16.54 28.68
CA ARG A 145 -20.15 -16.97 30.05
C ARG A 145 -21.51 -17.67 30.28
N LYS A 146 -22.59 -17.12 29.72
CA LYS A 146 -23.92 -17.73 29.78
C LYS A 146 -23.96 -19.09 29.06
N ILE A 147 -23.30 -19.22 27.93
CA ILE A 147 -23.19 -20.48 27.19
C ILE A 147 -22.38 -21.50 27.98
N GLN A 148 -21.22 -21.12 28.51
CA GLN A 148 -20.37 -21.99 29.32
C GLN A 148 -21.09 -22.47 30.62
N ASN A 149 -21.83 -21.59 31.27
CA ASN A 149 -22.61 -21.96 32.45
C ASN A 149 -23.75 -22.93 32.13
N LYS A 150 -24.35 -22.84 30.94
CA LYS A 150 -25.47 -23.68 30.49
C LYS A 150 -25.05 -25.04 29.94
N TYR A 151 -23.94 -25.08 29.20
CA TYR A 151 -23.53 -26.24 28.41
C TYR A 151 -22.15 -26.80 28.79
N GLY A 152 -21.42 -26.17 29.71
CA GLY A 152 -20.06 -26.53 30.11
C GLY A 152 -19.00 -25.89 29.23
N TYR A 153 -17.71 -26.03 29.63
CA TYR A 153 -16.57 -25.38 28.93
C TYR A 153 -16.20 -26.03 27.60
N GLU A 154 -16.70 -27.24 27.32
CA GLU A 154 -16.39 -28.01 26.09
C GLU A 154 -17.55 -28.03 25.08
N TRP A 155 -18.44 -27.06 25.15
CA TRP A 155 -19.65 -27.00 24.33
C TRP A 155 -19.37 -26.92 22.80
N ASP A 156 -18.19 -26.48 22.38
CA ASP A 156 -17.73 -26.30 20.99
C ASP A 156 -16.95 -27.51 20.46
N ARG A 157 -16.67 -28.52 21.32
CA ARG A 157 -15.94 -29.75 20.94
C ARG A 157 -16.89 -30.86 20.54
N LYS A 158 -17.58 -30.71 19.39
CA LYS A 158 -18.31 -31.81 18.75
C LYS A 158 -17.80 -32.06 17.36
#